data_3c33b9b1bcf05d88d20d3568b7021680
#
_entry.id   3c33b9b1bcf05d88d20d3568b7021680
#
_cell.length_a   1.000
_cell.length_b   1.000
_cell.length_c   1.000
_cell.angle_alpha   90.00
_cell.angle_beta   90.00
_cell.angle_gamma   90.00
#
_symmetry.space_group_name_H-M   'P 1'
#
loop_
_entity.id
_entity.type
_entity.pdbx_description
1 polymer ?
#
loop_
_entity_poly.entity_id
_entity_poly.type
_entity_poly.pdbx_seq_one_letter_code
_entity_poly.pdbx_strand_id
1 'polypeptide(L)'
;MKESVIITISGRVQGVGFRYFVKQKADLLAIKGFVKNLPDRKVYVEAEGDAEQLQLFISLCKQGPSHAWVENSDIQYCPLQGFVGFTIR
;
A
#
# COMPACT_ATOMS: atom_id res chain seq x y z
N MET A 1 -15.93 -0.89 -10.42
CA MET A 1 -15.06 -0.04 -11.24
C MET A 1 -13.67 -0.02 -10.63
N LYS A 2 -12.65 -0.22 -11.43
CA LYS A 2 -11.27 -0.27 -10.96
C LYS A 2 -10.64 1.10 -10.88
N GLU A 3 -9.79 1.28 -9.89
CA GLU A 3 -8.99 2.50 -9.70
C GLU A 3 -7.57 2.11 -9.33
N SER A 4 -6.64 3.03 -9.50
CA SER A 4 -5.23 2.83 -9.18
C SER A 4 -4.72 4.02 -8.37
N VAL A 5 -3.87 3.72 -7.38
CA VAL A 5 -3.31 4.75 -6.50
C VAL A 5 -1.83 4.50 -6.25
N ILE A 6 -1.14 5.59 -5.93
CA ILE A 6 0.21 5.55 -5.38
C ILE A 6 0.09 6.04 -3.93
N ILE A 7 0.63 5.26 -2.99
CA ILE A 7 0.59 5.61 -1.57
C ILE A 7 2.04 5.72 -1.10
N THR A 8 2.40 6.86 -0.52
CA THR A 8 3.71 7.05 0.10
C THR A 8 3.50 7.28 1.58
N ILE A 9 4.08 6.40 2.39
CA ILE A 9 3.84 6.36 3.83
C ILE A 9 5.13 6.71 4.56
N SER A 10 5.05 7.66 5.48
CA SER A 10 6.19 8.10 6.28
C SER A 10 5.92 7.94 7.76
N GLY A 11 7.00 7.88 8.55
CA GLY A 11 6.96 7.65 9.98
C GLY A 11 7.87 6.48 10.34
N ARG A 12 7.53 5.77 11.42
CA ARG A 12 8.25 4.54 11.76
C ARG A 12 7.58 3.40 10.99
N VAL A 13 8.02 3.19 9.77
CA VAL A 13 7.33 2.26 8.85
C VAL A 13 8.27 1.22 8.24
N GLN A 14 9.60 1.34 8.40
CA GLN A 14 10.54 0.32 7.96
C GLN A 14 11.06 -0.47 9.17
N GLY A 15 11.37 -1.74 8.95
CA GLY A 15 11.86 -2.61 10.02
C GLY A 15 10.78 -3.07 10.99
N VAL A 16 9.50 -2.91 10.62
CA VAL A 16 8.35 -3.25 11.48
C VAL A 16 7.38 -4.21 10.79
N GLY A 17 7.80 -4.83 9.68
CA GLY A 17 6.95 -5.76 8.95
C GLY A 17 5.90 -5.11 8.08
N PHE A 18 6.07 -3.84 7.74
CA PHE A 18 5.06 -3.09 6.99
C PHE A 18 4.80 -3.67 5.60
N ARG A 19 5.86 -4.05 4.87
CA ARG A 19 5.70 -4.60 3.52
C ARG A 19 4.90 -5.91 3.53
N TYR A 20 5.14 -6.78 4.50
CA TYR A 20 4.38 -8.02 4.65
C TYR A 20 2.92 -7.75 5.01
N PHE A 21 2.70 -6.78 5.90
CA PHE A 21 1.36 -6.34 6.26
C PHE A 21 0.59 -5.88 5.04
N VAL A 22 1.19 -5.02 4.21
CA VAL A 22 0.55 -4.48 3.00
C VAL A 22 0.24 -5.62 2.02
N LYS A 23 1.19 -6.51 1.79
CA LYS A 23 0.99 -7.66 0.90
C LYS A 23 -0.17 -8.52 1.38
N GLN A 24 -0.23 -8.82 2.66
CA GLN A 24 -1.30 -9.63 3.23
C GLN A 24 -2.67 -8.99 2.99
N LYS A 25 -2.78 -7.68 3.23
CA LYS A 25 -4.04 -6.97 3.03
C LYS A 25 -4.40 -6.87 1.56
N ALA A 26 -3.41 -6.68 0.70
CA ALA A 26 -3.65 -6.66 -0.75
C ALA A 26 -4.21 -8.00 -1.23
N ASP A 27 -3.61 -9.09 -0.81
CA ASP A 27 -4.07 -10.42 -1.19
C ASP A 27 -5.50 -10.68 -0.69
N LEU A 28 -5.80 -10.26 0.53
CA LEU A 28 -7.12 -10.42 1.12
C LEU A 28 -8.20 -9.66 0.34
N LEU A 29 -7.86 -8.48 -0.15
CA LEU A 29 -8.81 -7.57 -0.80
C LEU A 29 -8.73 -7.62 -2.33
N ALA A 30 -8.00 -8.58 -2.89
CA ALA A 30 -7.79 -8.72 -4.33
C ALA A 30 -7.20 -7.46 -4.99
N ILE A 31 -6.31 -6.78 -4.26
CA ILE A 31 -5.58 -5.61 -4.75
C ILE A 31 -4.32 -6.09 -5.46
N LYS A 32 -4.00 -5.49 -6.60
CA LYS A 32 -2.82 -5.79 -7.39
C LYS A 32 -1.84 -4.64 -7.32
N GLY A 33 -0.56 -4.92 -7.48
CA GLY A 33 0.48 -3.88 -7.44
C GLY A 33 1.74 -4.34 -6.73
N PHE A 34 2.37 -3.43 -6.00
CA PHE A 34 3.59 -3.78 -5.25
C PHE A 34 3.83 -2.81 -4.10
N VAL A 35 4.67 -3.24 -3.17
CA VAL A 35 5.14 -2.42 -2.06
C VAL A 35 6.65 -2.54 -1.95
N LYS A 36 7.31 -1.43 -1.67
CA LYS A 36 8.75 -1.41 -1.47
C LYS A 36 9.15 -0.35 -0.45
N ASN A 37 10.31 -0.53 0.17
CA ASN A 37 10.94 0.51 0.99
C ASN A 37 11.70 1.47 0.08
N LEU A 38 11.66 2.76 0.42
CA LEU A 38 12.44 3.78 -0.25
C LEU A 38 13.70 4.10 0.57
N PRO A 39 14.75 4.66 -0.08
CA PRO A 39 15.98 5.04 0.64
C PRO A 39 15.77 6.08 1.74
N ASP A 40 14.73 6.91 1.65
CA ASP A 40 14.42 7.96 2.61
C ASP A 40 13.56 7.46 3.77
N ARG A 41 13.51 6.14 3.99
CA ARG A 41 12.82 5.45 5.08
C ARG A 41 11.30 5.39 4.91
N LYS A 42 10.77 5.82 3.79
CA LYS A 42 9.34 5.71 3.51
C LYS A 42 9.00 4.35 2.92
N VAL A 43 7.72 4.01 2.97
CA VAL A 43 7.17 2.84 2.29
C VAL A 43 6.35 3.34 1.10
N TYR A 44 6.56 2.73 -0.04
CA TYR A 44 5.95 3.13 -1.31
C TYR A 44 5.09 1.99 -1.84
N VAL A 45 3.85 2.30 -2.18
CA VAL A 45 2.88 1.31 -2.67
C VAL A 45 2.26 1.81 -3.96
N GLU A 46 2.19 0.93 -4.97
CA GLU A 46 1.31 1.15 -6.12
C GLU A 46 0.26 0.05 -6.07
N ALA A 47 -1.01 0.44 -6.13
CA ALA A 47 -2.09 -0.50 -5.89
C ALA A 47 -3.27 -0.19 -6.79
N GLU A 48 -3.90 -1.26 -7.31
CA GLU A 48 -5.11 -1.09 -8.09
C GLU A 48 -6.08 -2.24 -7.83
N GLY A 49 -7.37 -1.94 -7.95
CA GLY A 49 -8.44 -2.88 -7.73
C GLY A 49 -9.78 -2.18 -7.75
N ASP A 50 -10.83 -2.92 -7.39
CA ASP A 50 -12.17 -2.34 -7.26
C ASP A 50 -12.14 -1.18 -6.29
N ALA A 51 -12.86 -0.11 -6.63
CA ALA A 51 -12.85 1.13 -5.86
C ALA A 51 -13.18 0.91 -4.39
N GLU A 52 -14.19 0.09 -4.09
CA GLU A 52 -14.56 -0.17 -2.69
C GLU A 52 -13.47 -0.90 -1.93
N GLN A 53 -12.91 -1.94 -2.53
CA GLN A 53 -11.84 -2.71 -1.90
C GLN A 53 -10.58 -1.87 -1.75
N LEU A 54 -10.32 -1.01 -2.73
CA LEU A 54 -9.16 -0.12 -2.68
C LEU A 54 -9.27 0.87 -1.53
N GLN A 55 -10.47 1.38 -1.23
CA GLN A 55 -10.67 2.28 -0.10
C GLN A 55 -10.37 1.58 1.24
N LEU A 56 -10.81 0.34 1.39
CA LEU A 56 -10.48 -0.46 2.57
C LEU A 56 -8.98 -0.68 2.69
N PHE A 57 -8.34 -1.01 1.57
CA PHE A 57 -6.90 -1.21 1.52
C PHE A 57 -6.14 0.05 1.94
N ILE A 58 -6.55 1.20 1.42
CA ILE A 58 -5.93 2.50 1.76
C ILE A 58 -6.05 2.74 3.27
N SER A 59 -7.23 2.51 3.84
CA SER A 59 -7.44 2.69 5.27
C SER A 59 -6.52 1.82 6.10
N LEU A 60 -6.35 0.56 5.70
CA LEU A 60 -5.45 -0.37 6.39
C LEU A 60 -3.99 0.06 6.27
N CYS A 61 -3.58 0.56 5.11
CA CYS A 61 -2.22 1.07 4.93
C CYS A 61 -1.96 2.29 5.80
N LYS A 62 -2.93 3.17 5.94
CA LYS A 62 -2.80 4.34 6.81
C LYS A 62 -2.64 3.95 8.27
N GLN A 63 -3.26 2.86 8.68
CA GLN A 63 -3.17 2.36 10.04
C GLN A 63 -1.84 1.66 10.28
N GLY A 64 -1.45 0.80 9.35
CA GLY A 64 -0.22 0.01 9.44
C GLY A 64 -0.29 -1.11 10.47
N PRO A 65 0.77 -1.92 10.56
CA PRO A 65 0.86 -2.98 11.57
C PRO A 65 1.09 -2.40 12.96
N SER A 66 0.94 -3.24 13.98
CA SER A 66 0.93 -2.80 15.37
C SER A 66 2.20 -2.10 15.83
N HIS A 67 3.35 -2.46 15.26
CA HIS A 67 4.64 -1.85 15.64
C HIS A 67 5.00 -0.63 14.80
N ALA A 68 4.14 -0.27 13.85
CA ALA A 68 4.38 0.90 13.01
C ALA A 68 3.78 2.15 13.64
N TRP A 69 4.32 3.28 13.24
CA TRP A 69 3.78 4.58 13.59
C TRP A 69 3.72 5.41 12.32
N VAL A 70 2.53 5.53 11.75
CA VAL A 70 2.33 6.27 10.51
C VAL A 70 2.11 7.74 10.85
N GLU A 71 3.04 8.58 10.43
CA GLU A 71 2.94 10.03 10.65
C GLU A 71 2.20 10.72 9.52
N ASN A 72 2.42 10.24 8.29
CA ASN A 72 1.79 10.83 7.12
C ASN A 72 1.61 9.77 6.05
N SER A 73 0.53 9.89 5.29
CA SER A 73 0.29 9.06 4.12
C SER A 73 -0.19 9.95 2.98
N ASP A 74 0.54 9.91 1.88
CA ASP A 74 0.24 10.67 0.69
C ASP A 74 -0.41 9.73 -0.33
N ILE A 75 -1.59 10.10 -0.84
CA ILE A 75 -2.35 9.25 -1.74
C ILE A 75 -2.59 10.01 -3.03
N GLN A 76 -2.22 9.37 -4.14
CA GLN A 76 -2.30 9.97 -5.45
C GLN A 76 -2.98 8.99 -6.40
N TYR A 77 -4.11 9.37 -6.96
CA TYR A 77 -4.78 8.52 -7.95
C TYR A 77 -4.05 8.62 -9.28
N CYS A 78 -4.00 7.53 -10.01
CA CYS A 78 -3.28 7.45 -11.28
C CYS A 78 -3.99 6.51 -12.25
N PRO A 79 -3.61 6.50 -13.55
CA PRO A 79 -4.19 5.57 -14.51
C PRO A 79 -3.88 4.13 -14.16
N LEU A 80 -4.75 3.21 -14.58
CA LEU A 80 -4.56 1.78 -14.38
C LEU A 80 -3.27 1.31 -15.05
N GLN A 81 -2.52 0.44 -14.37
CA GLN A 81 -1.24 -0.08 -14.83
C GLN A 81 -1.35 -1.51 -15.37
N GLY A 82 -2.40 -2.23 -14.99
CA GLY A 82 -2.57 -3.62 -15.39
C GLY A 82 -1.71 -4.60 -14.61
N PHE A 83 -1.54 -4.37 -13.32
CA PHE A 83 -0.79 -5.29 -12.45
C PHE A 83 -1.48 -6.66 -12.41
N VAL A 84 -0.69 -7.73 -12.29
CA VAL A 84 -1.18 -9.12 -12.32
C VAL A 84 -1.21 -9.74 -10.93
N GLY A 85 -0.64 -9.23 -9.96
CA GLY A 85 -0.66 -9.73 -8.59
C GLY A 85 -0.11 -8.67 -7.69
N PHE A 86 0.12 -9.00 -6.42
CA PHE A 86 0.74 -8.08 -5.50
C PHE A 86 2.08 -8.65 -5.05
N THR A 87 3.15 -7.87 -5.19
CA THR A 87 4.50 -8.31 -4.87
C THR A 87 5.17 -7.36 -3.88
N ILE A 88 6.11 -7.93 -3.13
CA ILE A 88 7.03 -7.15 -2.31
C ILE A 88 8.31 -6.95 -3.12
N ARG A 89 8.73 -5.71 -3.23
CA ARG A 89 9.96 -5.37 -3.97
C ARG A 89 11.03 -4.79 -3.08
#